data_848b0d7ecf267454f261de92207e79d2
#
_entry.id   848b0d7ecf267454f261de92207e79d2
#
_cell.length_a   1.000
_cell.length_b   1.000
_cell.length_c   1.000
_cell.angle_alpha   90.00
_cell.angle_beta   90.00
_cell.angle_gamma   90.00
#
_symmetry.space_group_name_H-M   'P 1'
#
loop_
_entity.id
_entity.type
_entity.pdbx_description
1 polymer ?
#
loop_
_entity_poly.entity_id
_entity_poly.type
_entity_poly.pdbx_seq_one_letter_code
_entity_poly.pdbx_strand_id
1 'polypeptide(L)'
;MVGTFFVAGAIVVLAALVGGYAWERGHRRTQAMTGGLRADITLPHEQEFELYHNAFSLCSKKVRVCLAELDIAYVGRHVDLIETGSYETLGREFLAVNPEGVVPVLVHDGHPVYQSHDQIHYAAEHAPAGAPALLPEDPALHDEMQRWVDCASIIGDDPIETTRVSAAACSAGLTLPLFAAMITDIPTWRILEGLAFHRLKIRPVLFLALKTTGIRRIGLLSPVLGVVRTSRRHMHSHLDALEEQLAKSGGPWILGEQLTLADVSWMVILERLLEQDAAHLFLGDDRRPGVTAYWQRLQARPSYRDGIAAHRHQSVVRGTERLRAAKASDPALRRLLEGSGEATRAERVPR
;
A
#
# COMPACT_ATOMS: atom_id res chain seq x y z
N MET A 1 10.68 36.45 -45.15
CA MET A 1 10.70 35.02 -45.48
C MET A 1 11.23 34.13 -44.35
N VAL A 2 12.38 34.41 -43.73
CA VAL A 2 12.94 33.56 -42.64
C VAL A 2 12.00 33.42 -41.46
N GLY A 3 11.32 34.45 -41.01
CA GLY A 3 10.36 34.37 -39.88
C GLY A 3 9.15 33.50 -40.15
N THR A 4 8.67 33.45 -41.39
CA THR A 4 7.50 32.61 -41.75
C THR A 4 7.81 31.11 -41.70
N PHE A 5 9.05 30.72 -42.08
CA PHE A 5 9.49 29.34 -41.97
C PHE A 5 9.67 28.88 -40.51
N PHE A 6 10.15 29.78 -39.62
CA PHE A 6 10.24 29.46 -38.17
C PHE A 6 8.87 29.26 -37.54
N VAL A 7 7.90 30.12 -37.88
CA VAL A 7 6.51 29.99 -37.37
C VAL A 7 5.85 28.73 -37.88
N ALA A 8 5.99 28.41 -39.18
CA ALA A 8 5.44 27.18 -39.75
C ALA A 8 6.08 25.93 -39.13
N GLY A 9 7.41 25.93 -38.93
CA GLY A 9 8.12 24.85 -38.26
C GLY A 9 7.64 24.64 -36.81
N ALA A 10 7.48 25.73 -36.06
CA ALA A 10 6.96 25.66 -34.67
C ALA A 10 5.53 25.10 -34.60
N ILE A 11 4.66 25.48 -35.56
CA ILE A 11 3.28 24.95 -35.63
C ILE A 11 3.30 23.45 -35.92
N VAL A 12 4.12 22.97 -36.85
CA VAL A 12 4.24 21.55 -37.17
C VAL A 12 4.73 20.75 -35.95
N VAL A 13 5.77 21.23 -35.26
CA VAL A 13 6.28 20.61 -34.04
C VAL A 13 5.21 20.56 -32.96
N LEU A 14 4.49 21.65 -32.75
CA LEU A 14 3.41 21.70 -31.75
C LEU A 14 2.27 20.73 -32.11
N ALA A 15 1.87 20.67 -33.38
CA ALA A 15 0.85 19.75 -33.85
C ALA A 15 1.29 18.30 -33.68
N ALA A 16 2.55 17.97 -33.95
CA ALA A 16 3.11 16.64 -33.71
C ALA A 16 3.14 16.27 -32.22
N LEU A 17 3.52 17.21 -31.34
CA LEU A 17 3.52 17.00 -29.89
C LEU A 17 2.09 16.79 -29.35
N VAL A 18 1.13 17.62 -29.79
CA VAL A 18 -0.28 17.49 -29.37
C VAL A 18 -0.88 16.19 -29.90
N GLY A 19 -0.61 15.84 -31.16
CA GLY A 19 -1.06 14.59 -31.78
C GLY A 19 -0.46 13.37 -31.05
N GLY A 20 0.85 13.39 -30.79
CA GLY A 20 1.56 12.35 -30.04
C GLY A 20 1.02 12.20 -28.63
N TYR A 21 0.79 13.30 -27.92
CA TYR A 21 0.17 13.29 -26.59
C TYR A 21 -1.26 12.71 -26.61
N ALA A 22 -2.08 13.14 -27.56
CA ALA A 22 -3.47 12.65 -27.67
C ALA A 22 -3.50 11.14 -27.96
N TRP A 23 -2.63 10.69 -28.84
CA TRP A 23 -2.48 9.27 -29.17
C TRP A 23 -2.01 8.45 -27.96
N GLU A 24 -0.95 8.90 -27.28
CA GLU A 24 -0.42 8.25 -26.09
C GLU A 24 -1.46 8.19 -24.96
N ARG A 25 -2.15 9.30 -24.72
CA ARG A 25 -3.24 9.37 -23.74
C ARG A 25 -4.40 8.42 -24.06
N GLY A 26 -4.68 8.20 -25.35
CA GLY A 26 -5.68 7.24 -25.80
C GLY A 26 -5.31 5.80 -25.41
N HIS A 27 -4.02 5.45 -25.51
CA HIS A 27 -3.49 4.11 -25.25
C HIS A 27 -3.13 3.86 -23.77
N ARG A 28 -3.11 4.90 -22.94
CA ARG A 28 -2.79 4.81 -21.51
C ARG A 28 -3.99 5.12 -20.62
N ARG A 29 -5.20 4.80 -21.09
CA ARG A 29 -6.42 4.96 -20.30
C ARG A 29 -6.59 3.77 -19.37
N THR A 30 -6.74 4.07 -18.07
CA THR A 30 -7.11 3.05 -17.09
C THR A 30 -8.61 2.79 -17.12
N GLN A 31 -8.99 1.53 -16.90
CA GLN A 31 -10.37 1.06 -16.78
C GLN A 31 -10.52 0.31 -15.46
N ALA A 32 -11.66 0.48 -14.78
CA ALA A 32 -11.94 -0.30 -13.58
C ALA A 32 -12.10 -1.78 -13.96
N MET A 33 -11.52 -2.65 -13.16
CA MET A 33 -11.61 -4.11 -13.32
C MET A 33 -12.36 -4.70 -12.14
N THR A 34 -13.21 -5.68 -12.43
CA THR A 34 -13.82 -6.50 -11.37
C THR A 34 -12.76 -7.40 -10.76
N GLY A 35 -12.86 -7.66 -9.44
CA GLY A 35 -11.99 -8.58 -8.74
C GLY A 35 -12.19 -10.05 -9.15
N GLY A 36 -11.30 -10.90 -8.67
CA GLY A 36 -11.32 -12.34 -8.92
C GLY A 36 -10.63 -12.77 -10.21
N LEU A 37 -10.74 -14.06 -10.50
CA LEU A 37 -10.15 -14.70 -11.68
C LEU A 37 -10.82 -14.24 -12.98
N ARG A 38 -10.00 -13.91 -13.97
CA ARG A 38 -10.42 -13.55 -15.32
C ARG A 38 -10.00 -14.63 -16.33
N ALA A 39 -10.76 -15.70 -16.36
CA ALA A 39 -10.53 -16.82 -17.29
C ALA A 39 -10.71 -16.43 -18.78
N ASP A 40 -11.35 -15.26 -19.04
CA ASP A 40 -11.52 -14.69 -20.38
C ASP A 40 -10.28 -13.96 -20.90
N ILE A 41 -9.28 -13.72 -20.03
CA ILE A 41 -8.00 -13.07 -20.37
C ILE A 41 -6.89 -14.10 -20.29
N THR A 42 -6.04 -14.15 -21.31
CA THR A 42 -4.84 -15.00 -21.31
C THR A 42 -3.61 -14.12 -21.52
N LEU A 43 -2.70 -14.18 -20.55
CA LEU A 43 -1.45 -13.46 -20.57
C LEU A 43 -0.30 -14.43 -20.88
N PRO A 44 0.80 -13.97 -21.54
CA PRO A 44 2.02 -14.73 -21.58
C PRO A 44 2.51 -15.04 -20.16
N HIS A 45 2.93 -16.27 -19.91
CA HIS A 45 3.43 -16.72 -18.61
C HIS A 45 4.56 -17.74 -18.78
N GLU A 46 5.40 -17.89 -17.77
CA GLU A 46 6.56 -18.79 -17.74
C GLU A 46 6.37 -19.93 -16.73
N GLN A 47 5.58 -19.68 -15.68
CA GLN A 47 5.27 -20.66 -14.62
C GLN A 47 3.80 -20.63 -14.26
N GLU A 48 3.35 -21.64 -13.52
CA GLU A 48 1.99 -21.77 -13.01
C GLU A 48 1.53 -20.48 -12.32
N PHE A 49 2.35 -19.96 -11.36
CA PHE A 49 2.06 -18.69 -10.70
C PHE A 49 3.08 -17.63 -11.05
N GLU A 50 2.59 -16.43 -11.37
CA GLU A 50 3.37 -15.20 -11.51
C GLU A 50 2.73 -14.07 -10.73
N LEU A 51 3.54 -13.16 -10.21
CA LEU A 51 3.05 -12.02 -9.46
C LEU A 51 3.67 -10.73 -9.98
N TYR A 52 2.84 -9.88 -10.58
CA TYR A 52 3.21 -8.49 -10.84
C TYR A 52 3.02 -7.68 -9.57
N HIS A 53 4.10 -7.15 -9.02
CA HIS A 53 4.08 -6.56 -7.69
C HIS A 53 5.02 -5.36 -7.55
N ASN A 54 4.79 -4.56 -6.51
CA ASN A 54 5.71 -3.51 -6.11
C ASN A 54 6.17 -3.74 -4.66
N ALA A 55 7.42 -3.46 -4.39
CA ALA A 55 8.04 -3.65 -3.07
C ALA A 55 7.36 -2.83 -1.97
N PHE A 56 6.90 -1.62 -2.27
CA PHE A 56 6.30 -0.70 -1.32
C PHE A 56 4.78 -0.89 -1.15
N SER A 57 4.07 -1.38 -2.17
CA SER A 57 2.61 -1.56 -2.13
C SER A 57 2.17 -2.48 -0.98
N LEU A 58 1.25 -2.01 -0.12
CA LEU A 58 0.64 -2.83 0.95
C LEU A 58 -0.05 -4.06 0.37
N CYS A 59 -0.83 -3.87 -0.70
CA CYS A 59 -1.53 -4.96 -1.38
C CYS A 59 -0.56 -6.00 -1.94
N SER A 60 0.55 -5.57 -2.55
CA SER A 60 1.57 -6.49 -3.06
C SER A 60 2.28 -7.26 -1.94
N LYS A 61 2.58 -6.61 -0.81
CA LYS A 61 3.13 -7.28 0.38
C LYS A 61 2.18 -8.36 0.89
N LYS A 62 0.88 -8.05 0.98
CA LYS A 62 -0.16 -8.98 1.42
C LYS A 62 -0.16 -10.26 0.58
N VAL A 63 -0.14 -10.13 -0.74
CA VAL A 63 -0.13 -11.30 -1.64
C VAL A 63 1.18 -12.08 -1.53
N ARG A 64 2.36 -11.41 -1.48
CA ARG A 64 3.64 -12.11 -1.27
C ARG A 64 3.69 -12.88 0.04
N VAL A 65 3.18 -12.31 1.13
CA VAL A 65 3.09 -13.00 2.43
C VAL A 65 2.16 -14.21 2.33
N CYS A 66 1.01 -14.06 1.68
CA CYS A 66 0.06 -15.17 1.47
C CYS A 66 0.71 -16.32 0.69
N LEU A 67 1.34 -16.03 -0.44
CA LEU A 67 2.03 -17.04 -1.25
C LEU A 67 3.15 -17.74 -0.46
N ALA A 68 3.90 -16.98 0.34
CA ALA A 68 4.95 -17.54 1.19
C ALA A 68 4.42 -18.40 2.34
N GLU A 69 3.25 -18.07 2.92
CA GLU A 69 2.59 -18.92 3.94
C GLU A 69 2.08 -20.22 3.35
N LEU A 70 1.65 -20.20 2.10
CA LEU A 70 1.11 -21.35 1.37
C LEU A 70 2.17 -22.18 0.65
N ASP A 71 3.46 -21.79 0.74
CA ASP A 71 4.58 -22.39 0.00
C ASP A 71 4.32 -22.45 -1.53
N ILE A 72 3.63 -21.44 -2.06
CA ILE A 72 3.39 -21.30 -3.49
C ILE A 72 4.58 -20.60 -4.14
N ALA A 73 5.30 -21.33 -4.99
CA ALA A 73 6.36 -20.75 -5.80
C ALA A 73 5.78 -19.87 -6.92
N TYR A 74 6.40 -18.73 -7.19
CA TYR A 74 5.97 -17.83 -8.24
C TYR A 74 7.13 -17.08 -8.90
N VAL A 75 6.96 -16.66 -10.14
CA VAL A 75 7.85 -15.67 -10.79
C VAL A 75 7.43 -14.27 -10.36
N GLY A 76 8.32 -13.56 -9.68
CA GLY A 76 8.11 -12.16 -9.29
C GLY A 76 8.44 -11.20 -10.42
N ARG A 77 7.45 -10.40 -10.85
CA ARG A 77 7.63 -9.33 -11.86
C ARG A 77 7.45 -7.99 -11.16
N HIS A 78 8.59 -7.35 -10.86
CA HIS A 78 8.56 -6.03 -10.21
C HIS A 78 8.01 -4.97 -11.16
N VAL A 79 7.11 -4.11 -10.64
CA VAL A 79 6.49 -2.99 -11.36
C VAL A 79 6.67 -1.73 -10.53
N ASP A 80 7.32 -0.72 -11.10
CA ASP A 80 7.54 0.54 -10.39
C ASP A 80 6.27 1.36 -10.22
N LEU A 81 6.08 1.84 -8.99
CA LEU A 81 5.19 2.95 -8.66
C LEU A 81 6.00 4.24 -8.57
N ILE A 82 5.34 5.39 -8.62
CA ILE A 82 6.04 6.67 -8.50
C ILE A 82 6.90 6.73 -7.21
N GLU A 83 6.48 6.09 -6.15
CA GLU A 83 7.18 6.01 -4.87
C GLU A 83 8.50 5.23 -4.96
N THR A 84 8.61 4.32 -5.91
CA THR A 84 9.82 3.51 -6.13
C THR A 84 10.61 3.94 -7.36
N GLY A 85 10.07 4.82 -8.23
CA GLY A 85 10.86 5.34 -9.34
C GLY A 85 10.07 5.92 -10.49
N SER A 86 8.95 5.31 -10.90
CA SER A 86 8.22 5.68 -12.11
C SER A 86 6.73 5.34 -12.04
N TYR A 87 5.97 5.77 -13.05
CA TYR A 87 4.60 5.35 -13.28
C TYR A 87 4.53 4.17 -14.27
N GLU A 88 5.27 3.10 -14.00
CA GLU A 88 5.26 1.93 -14.89
C GLU A 88 3.86 1.30 -15.00
N THR A 89 3.07 1.36 -13.92
CA THR A 89 1.66 0.94 -13.93
C THR A 89 0.77 1.67 -14.94
N LEU A 90 1.20 2.83 -15.42
CA LEU A 90 0.51 3.58 -16.49
C LEU A 90 1.16 3.34 -17.87
N GLY A 91 2.18 2.49 -17.97
CA GLY A 91 2.79 2.06 -19.23
C GLY A 91 1.86 1.11 -19.98
N ARG A 92 1.96 1.10 -21.32
CA ARG A 92 1.10 0.24 -22.17
C ARG A 92 1.31 -1.24 -21.90
N GLU A 93 2.53 -1.64 -21.60
CA GLU A 93 2.89 -3.03 -21.29
C GLU A 93 2.16 -3.52 -20.05
N PHE A 94 2.21 -2.74 -18.96
CA PHE A 94 1.51 -3.10 -17.74
C PHE A 94 -0.03 -2.96 -17.87
N LEU A 95 -0.52 -1.97 -18.61
CA LEU A 95 -1.97 -1.83 -18.87
C LEU A 95 -2.54 -2.98 -19.71
N ALA A 96 -1.71 -3.71 -20.45
CA ALA A 96 -2.10 -4.96 -21.10
C ALA A 96 -2.27 -6.11 -20.08
N VAL A 97 -1.53 -6.07 -18.97
CA VAL A 97 -1.68 -7.04 -17.85
C VAL A 97 -2.84 -6.65 -16.94
N ASN A 98 -2.92 -5.38 -16.56
CA ASN A 98 -4.01 -4.86 -15.74
C ASN A 98 -4.50 -3.50 -16.26
N PRO A 99 -5.64 -3.47 -16.93
CA PRO A 99 -6.22 -2.23 -17.45
C PRO A 99 -6.54 -1.18 -16.37
N GLU A 100 -6.65 -1.56 -15.09
CA GLU A 100 -6.83 -0.62 -13.99
C GLU A 100 -5.55 0.16 -13.65
N GLY A 101 -4.38 -0.36 -14.03
CA GLY A 101 -3.09 0.29 -13.76
C GLY A 101 -2.68 0.24 -12.29
N VAL A 102 -3.01 -0.84 -11.60
CA VAL A 102 -2.68 -1.07 -10.18
C VAL A 102 -2.01 -2.42 -9.97
N VAL A 103 -1.17 -2.50 -8.95
CA VAL A 103 -0.56 -3.75 -8.47
C VAL A 103 -1.13 -4.11 -7.10
N PRO A 104 -1.14 -5.42 -6.75
CA PRO A 104 -0.61 -6.59 -7.46
C PRO A 104 -1.57 -7.15 -8.51
N VAL A 105 -1.01 -8.00 -9.39
CA VAL A 105 -1.76 -8.93 -10.23
C VAL A 105 -1.17 -10.32 -10.00
N LEU A 106 -1.96 -11.24 -9.51
CA LEU A 106 -1.61 -12.65 -9.47
C LEU A 106 -2.05 -13.27 -10.79
N VAL A 107 -1.16 -14.03 -11.43
CA VAL A 107 -1.46 -14.77 -12.67
C VAL A 107 -1.32 -16.26 -12.36
N HIS A 108 -2.33 -17.05 -12.68
CA HIS A 108 -2.33 -18.49 -12.56
C HIS A 108 -2.61 -19.12 -13.93
N ASP A 109 -1.65 -19.87 -14.46
CA ASP A 109 -1.71 -20.49 -15.80
C ASP A 109 -2.09 -19.47 -16.90
N GLY A 110 -1.53 -18.26 -16.81
CA GLY A 110 -1.79 -17.17 -17.75
C GLY A 110 -3.09 -16.40 -17.50
N HIS A 111 -3.91 -16.76 -16.52
CA HIS A 111 -5.15 -16.05 -16.22
C HIS A 111 -4.97 -15.12 -15.02
N PRO A 112 -5.21 -13.79 -15.20
CA PRO A 112 -5.03 -12.84 -14.11
C PRO A 112 -6.16 -12.91 -13.08
N VAL A 113 -5.78 -12.80 -11.81
CA VAL A 113 -6.66 -12.57 -10.67
C VAL A 113 -6.46 -11.12 -10.22
N TYR A 114 -7.52 -10.33 -10.24
CA TYR A 114 -7.47 -8.92 -9.83
C TYR A 114 -7.99 -8.74 -8.41
N GLN A 115 -7.64 -7.60 -7.79
CA GLN A 115 -7.90 -7.21 -6.40
C GLN A 115 -7.19 -8.10 -5.36
N SER A 116 -6.44 -7.47 -4.47
CA SER A 116 -5.55 -8.21 -3.56
C SER A 116 -6.28 -9.11 -2.56
N HIS A 117 -7.52 -8.79 -2.21
CA HIS A 117 -8.34 -9.64 -1.35
C HIS A 117 -8.73 -10.92 -2.08
N ASP A 118 -9.22 -10.79 -3.31
CA ASP A 118 -9.56 -11.95 -4.13
C ASP A 118 -8.33 -12.80 -4.45
N GLN A 119 -7.16 -12.16 -4.64
CA GLN A 119 -5.90 -12.87 -4.88
C GLN A 119 -5.46 -13.74 -3.70
N ILE A 120 -5.58 -13.25 -2.46
CA ILE A 120 -5.21 -14.06 -1.28
C ILE A 120 -6.21 -15.18 -1.00
N HIS A 121 -7.51 -14.95 -1.23
CA HIS A 121 -8.51 -15.99 -1.18
C HIS A 121 -8.27 -17.06 -2.25
N TYR A 122 -8.10 -16.62 -3.49
CA TYR A 122 -7.80 -17.50 -4.62
C TYR A 122 -6.57 -18.37 -4.37
N ALA A 123 -5.48 -17.75 -3.87
CA ALA A 123 -4.27 -18.47 -3.53
C ALA A 123 -4.50 -19.52 -2.42
N ALA A 124 -5.30 -19.19 -1.41
CA ALA A 124 -5.62 -20.10 -0.31
C ALA A 124 -6.49 -21.29 -0.77
N GLU A 125 -7.39 -21.08 -1.74
CA GLU A 125 -8.21 -22.12 -2.35
C GLU A 125 -7.41 -23.04 -3.30
N HIS A 126 -6.30 -22.53 -3.86
CA HIS A 126 -5.43 -23.25 -4.81
C HIS A 126 -4.09 -23.65 -4.18
N ALA A 127 -4.04 -23.67 -2.85
CA ALA A 127 -2.84 -24.05 -2.13
C ALA A 127 -2.44 -25.52 -2.40
N PRO A 128 -1.13 -25.83 -2.50
CA PRO A 128 -0.67 -27.20 -2.70
C PRO A 128 -1.05 -28.08 -1.50
N ALA A 129 -1.16 -29.38 -1.75
CA ALA A 129 -1.49 -30.35 -0.71
C ALA A 129 -0.45 -30.30 0.44
N GLY A 130 -0.93 -30.16 1.67
CA GLY A 130 -0.09 -30.03 2.86
C GLY A 130 0.30 -28.60 3.24
N ALA A 131 -0.09 -27.59 2.46
CA ALA A 131 0.06 -26.19 2.85
C ALA A 131 -0.81 -25.87 4.09
N PRO A 132 -0.41 -24.87 4.91
CA PRO A 132 -1.25 -24.41 6.02
C PRO A 132 -2.62 -23.93 5.54
N ALA A 133 -3.68 -24.30 6.24
CA ALA A 133 -5.03 -23.79 5.96
C ALA A 133 -5.13 -22.33 6.45
N LEU A 134 -5.26 -21.38 5.53
CA LEU A 134 -5.45 -19.94 5.87
C LEU A 134 -6.92 -19.53 5.91
N LEU A 135 -7.83 -20.42 5.50
CA LEU A 135 -9.28 -20.22 5.53
C LEU A 135 -9.86 -21.12 6.65
N PRO A 136 -10.59 -20.53 7.61
CA PRO A 136 -11.31 -21.34 8.62
C PRO A 136 -12.41 -22.18 7.97
N GLU A 137 -12.58 -23.42 8.45
CA GLU A 137 -13.68 -24.30 8.02
C GLU A 137 -15.02 -23.90 8.66
N ASP A 138 -14.99 -23.35 9.87
CA ASP A 138 -16.19 -22.85 10.57
C ASP A 138 -16.68 -21.56 9.88
N PRO A 139 -17.93 -21.53 9.38
CA PRO A 139 -18.50 -20.37 8.71
C PRO A 139 -18.47 -19.10 9.57
N ALA A 140 -18.69 -19.20 10.87
CA ALA A 140 -18.68 -18.03 11.77
C ALA A 140 -17.26 -17.44 11.91
N LEU A 141 -16.24 -18.31 11.98
CA LEU A 141 -14.85 -17.88 11.98
C LEU A 141 -14.42 -17.35 10.60
N HIS A 142 -14.97 -17.90 9.52
CA HIS A 142 -14.73 -17.41 8.17
C HIS A 142 -15.26 -15.98 8.00
N ASP A 143 -16.50 -15.71 8.43
CA ASP A 143 -17.08 -14.37 8.39
C ASP A 143 -16.29 -13.37 9.26
N GLU A 144 -15.84 -13.80 10.45
CA GLU A 144 -15.01 -12.98 11.32
C GLU A 144 -13.63 -12.70 10.69
N MET A 145 -12.99 -13.71 10.06
CA MET A 145 -11.76 -13.53 9.29
C MET A 145 -11.95 -12.48 8.19
N GLN A 146 -13.03 -12.59 7.43
CA GLN A 146 -13.32 -11.67 6.33
C GLN A 146 -13.45 -10.23 6.83
N ARG A 147 -14.12 -9.99 7.97
CA ARG A 147 -14.21 -8.66 8.58
C ARG A 147 -12.83 -8.07 8.91
N TRP A 148 -11.90 -8.88 9.42
CA TRP A 148 -10.53 -8.43 9.71
C TRP A 148 -9.71 -8.23 8.43
N VAL A 149 -9.93 -9.02 7.39
CA VAL A 149 -9.33 -8.82 6.05
C VAL A 149 -9.83 -7.51 5.45
N ASP A 150 -11.12 -7.22 5.52
CA ASP A 150 -11.73 -6.01 4.97
C ASP A 150 -11.30 -4.75 5.72
N CYS A 151 -11.14 -4.82 7.04
CA CYS A 151 -10.54 -3.76 7.84
C CYS A 151 -9.11 -3.41 7.36
N ALA A 152 -8.38 -4.37 6.82
CA ALA A 152 -7.08 -4.19 6.20
C ALA A 152 -7.15 -3.91 4.68
N SER A 153 -8.30 -3.49 4.14
CA SER A 153 -8.47 -2.99 2.78
C SER A 153 -8.18 -1.50 2.69
N ILE A 154 -7.60 -1.05 1.56
CA ILE A 154 -7.46 0.39 1.27
C ILE A 154 -8.78 0.97 0.75
N ILE A 155 -9.65 0.12 0.20
CA ILE A 155 -10.92 0.50 -0.42
C ILE A 155 -12.05 -0.08 0.42
N GLY A 156 -13.07 0.72 0.67
CA GLY A 156 -14.24 0.32 1.45
C GLY A 156 -14.33 0.99 2.81
N ASP A 157 -15.44 0.75 3.47
CA ASP A 157 -15.72 1.21 4.82
C ASP A 157 -15.03 0.30 5.85
N ASP A 158 -15.01 0.72 7.11
CA ASP A 158 -14.48 -0.09 8.20
C ASP A 158 -15.53 -1.11 8.68
N PRO A 159 -15.36 -2.41 8.35
CA PRO A 159 -16.36 -3.44 8.67
C PRO A 159 -16.43 -3.81 10.15
N ILE A 160 -15.42 -3.44 10.94
CA ILE A 160 -15.43 -3.62 12.40
C ILE A 160 -15.98 -2.41 13.14
N GLU A 161 -16.48 -1.42 12.39
CA GLU A 161 -17.17 -0.22 12.90
C GLU A 161 -16.37 0.60 13.93
N THR A 162 -15.04 0.44 13.94
CA THR A 162 -14.14 1.17 14.84
C THR A 162 -14.08 2.65 14.47
N THR A 163 -14.06 2.93 13.18
CA THR A 163 -14.03 4.28 12.59
C THR A 163 -14.76 4.28 11.24
N ARG A 164 -14.75 5.44 10.54
CA ARG A 164 -15.32 5.55 9.19
C ARG A 164 -14.34 5.14 8.08
N VAL A 165 -13.11 4.81 8.43
CA VAL A 165 -12.04 4.47 7.49
C VAL A 165 -11.26 3.29 8.02
N SER A 166 -10.93 2.35 7.17
CA SER A 166 -10.21 1.13 7.51
C SER A 166 -8.79 1.38 8.05
N ALA A 167 -8.21 0.37 8.70
CA ALA A 167 -6.83 0.42 9.20
C ALA A 167 -5.82 0.64 8.06
N ALA A 168 -6.05 0.04 6.88
CA ALA A 168 -5.18 0.25 5.73
C ALA A 168 -5.27 1.67 5.17
N ALA A 169 -6.47 2.27 5.12
CA ALA A 169 -6.64 3.67 4.73
C ALA A 169 -5.97 4.62 5.73
N CYS A 170 -6.07 4.33 7.04
CA CYS A 170 -5.33 5.06 8.08
C CYS A 170 -3.82 4.92 7.89
N SER A 171 -3.34 3.71 7.61
CA SER A 171 -1.92 3.45 7.32
C SER A 171 -1.45 4.24 6.08
N ALA A 172 -2.27 4.31 5.02
CA ALA A 172 -1.97 5.11 3.85
C ALA A 172 -1.88 6.61 4.18
N GLY A 173 -2.78 7.14 5.00
CA GLY A 173 -2.75 8.53 5.47
C GLY A 173 -1.50 8.85 6.29
N LEU A 174 -1.09 7.93 7.17
CA LEU A 174 0.15 8.04 7.95
C LEU A 174 1.42 7.93 7.08
N THR A 175 1.33 7.42 5.84
CA THR A 175 2.46 7.32 4.92
C THR A 175 2.86 8.68 4.30
N LEU A 176 2.02 9.71 4.36
CA LEU A 176 2.28 11.00 3.71
C LEU A 176 3.61 11.68 4.12
N PRO A 177 4.05 11.66 5.40
CA PRO A 177 5.38 12.16 5.77
C PRO A 177 6.53 11.33 5.16
N LEU A 178 6.36 10.01 5.08
CA LEU A 178 7.33 9.14 4.43
C LEU A 178 7.42 9.45 2.92
N PHE A 179 6.29 9.68 2.25
CA PHE A 179 6.29 10.14 0.85
C PHE A 179 7.05 11.46 0.66
N ALA A 180 6.87 12.43 1.57
CA ALA A 180 7.62 13.68 1.51
C ALA A 180 9.13 13.47 1.63
N ALA A 181 9.57 12.45 2.35
CA ALA A 181 10.98 12.06 2.47
C ALA A 181 11.49 11.27 1.27
N MET A 182 10.66 10.40 0.67
CA MET A 182 11.01 9.56 -0.48
C MET A 182 11.03 10.33 -1.79
N ILE A 183 10.06 11.22 -2.01
CA ILE A 183 9.83 11.91 -3.29
C ILE A 183 11.00 12.82 -3.70
N THR A 184 11.90 13.16 -2.77
CA THR A 184 13.08 13.97 -3.07
C THR A 184 13.99 13.30 -4.11
N ASP A 185 14.05 11.97 -4.13
CA ASP A 185 14.89 11.20 -5.05
C ASP A 185 14.22 10.99 -6.43
N ILE A 186 12.93 11.19 -6.53
CA ILE A 186 12.18 10.99 -7.77
C ILE A 186 12.36 12.19 -8.69
N PRO A 187 12.79 12.02 -9.95
CA PRO A 187 12.91 13.13 -10.90
C PRO A 187 11.57 13.84 -11.12
N THR A 188 11.59 15.17 -11.17
CA THR A 188 10.36 15.98 -11.30
C THR A 188 9.58 15.62 -12.56
N TRP A 189 10.25 15.29 -13.66
CA TRP A 189 9.59 14.93 -14.92
C TRP A 189 8.74 13.65 -14.79
N ARG A 190 9.12 12.71 -13.90
CA ARG A 190 8.28 11.53 -13.59
C ARG A 190 6.98 11.93 -12.91
N ILE A 191 7.03 12.91 -12.02
CA ILE A 191 5.79 13.42 -11.38
C ILE A 191 4.91 14.12 -12.42
N LEU A 192 5.53 14.89 -13.34
CA LEU A 192 4.81 15.55 -14.44
C LEU A 192 4.18 14.54 -15.41
N GLU A 193 4.81 13.39 -15.63
CA GLU A 193 4.19 12.27 -16.36
C GLU A 193 2.86 11.86 -15.72
N GLY A 194 2.78 11.79 -14.40
CA GLY A 194 1.53 11.55 -13.67
C GLY A 194 0.48 12.64 -13.92
N LEU A 195 0.88 13.92 -14.03
CA LEU A 195 -0.06 14.98 -14.40
C LEU A 195 -0.63 14.78 -15.81
N ALA A 196 0.16 14.24 -16.72
CA ALA A 196 -0.29 13.95 -18.08
C ALA A 196 -1.23 12.74 -18.13
N PHE A 197 -0.87 11.62 -17.50
CA PHE A 197 -1.50 10.32 -17.75
C PHE A 197 -2.29 9.74 -16.57
N HIS A 198 -2.00 10.08 -15.30
CA HIS A 198 -2.71 9.51 -14.16
C HIS A 198 -4.18 9.95 -14.13
N ARG A 199 -5.11 9.00 -13.91
CA ARG A 199 -6.55 9.28 -13.85
C ARG A 199 -6.90 10.25 -12.72
N LEU A 200 -6.38 10.00 -11.50
CA LEU A 200 -6.59 10.84 -10.33
C LEU A 200 -5.54 11.94 -10.27
N LYS A 201 -5.83 13.10 -10.84
CA LYS A 201 -4.88 14.23 -10.91
C LYS A 201 -4.44 14.77 -9.55
N ILE A 202 -5.25 14.55 -8.51
CA ILE A 202 -4.88 14.95 -7.15
C ILE A 202 -3.60 14.28 -6.66
N ARG A 203 -3.33 13.02 -7.07
CA ARG A 203 -2.16 12.27 -6.63
C ARG A 203 -0.83 12.89 -7.13
N PRO A 204 -0.59 13.11 -8.43
CA PRO A 204 0.63 13.78 -8.89
C PRO A 204 0.73 15.25 -8.44
N VAL A 205 -0.39 15.95 -8.25
CA VAL A 205 -0.40 17.29 -7.64
C VAL A 205 0.12 17.23 -6.20
N LEU A 206 -0.36 16.28 -5.41
CA LEU A 206 0.12 16.03 -4.05
C LEU A 206 1.62 15.73 -4.04
N PHE A 207 2.10 14.84 -4.91
CA PHE A 207 3.53 14.50 -5.00
C PHE A 207 4.38 15.70 -5.41
N LEU A 208 3.90 16.55 -6.30
CA LEU A 208 4.60 17.78 -6.66
C LEU A 208 4.67 18.74 -5.46
N ALA A 209 3.57 18.89 -4.72
CA ALA A 209 3.54 19.68 -3.49
C ALA A 209 4.50 19.13 -2.43
N LEU A 210 4.49 17.80 -2.20
CA LEU A 210 5.43 17.16 -1.26
C LEU A 210 6.89 17.32 -1.70
N LYS A 211 7.17 17.21 -3.02
CA LYS A 211 8.52 17.39 -3.55
C LYS A 211 9.04 18.82 -3.39
N THR A 212 8.21 19.81 -3.66
CA THR A 212 8.60 21.22 -3.55
C THR A 212 8.73 21.67 -2.09
N THR A 213 7.90 21.13 -1.21
CA THR A 213 7.88 21.49 0.22
C THR A 213 8.95 20.70 1.00
N GLY A 214 9.10 19.42 0.67
CA GLY A 214 9.94 18.48 1.41
C GLY A 214 9.44 18.18 2.82
N ILE A 215 10.06 17.21 3.48
CA ILE A 215 9.65 16.78 4.83
C ILE A 215 9.78 17.88 5.89
N ARG A 216 10.83 18.71 5.82
CA ARG A 216 11.08 19.77 6.81
C ARG A 216 10.03 20.88 6.82
N ARG A 217 9.38 21.14 5.69
CA ARG A 217 8.35 22.15 5.53
C ARG A 217 6.94 21.59 5.33
N ILE A 218 6.74 20.31 5.61
CA ILE A 218 5.43 19.65 5.45
C ILE A 218 4.33 20.35 6.25
N GLY A 219 4.71 21.08 7.30
CA GLY A 219 3.83 21.96 8.08
C GLY A 219 3.06 23.01 7.27
N LEU A 220 3.57 23.41 6.09
CA LEU A 220 2.89 24.31 5.18
C LEU A 220 1.70 23.64 4.45
N LEU A 221 1.63 22.32 4.46
CA LEU A 221 0.58 21.54 3.81
C LEU A 221 -0.50 21.12 4.83
N SER A 222 -1.27 22.10 5.31
CA SER A 222 -2.31 21.85 6.34
C SER A 222 -3.31 20.75 5.99
N PRO A 223 -3.77 20.54 4.73
CA PRO A 223 -4.63 19.40 4.40
C PRO A 223 -3.92 18.04 4.63
N VAL A 224 -2.62 17.95 4.29
CA VAL A 224 -1.81 16.75 4.53
C VAL A 224 -1.72 16.43 6.01
N LEU A 225 -1.46 17.45 6.83
CA LEU A 225 -1.40 17.30 8.29
C LEU A 225 -2.76 16.93 8.89
N GLY A 226 -3.85 17.42 8.31
CA GLY A 226 -5.21 17.06 8.70
C GLY A 226 -5.43 15.54 8.53
N VAL A 227 -5.03 14.99 7.37
CA VAL A 227 -5.10 13.55 7.09
C VAL A 227 -4.22 12.77 8.07
N VAL A 228 -2.96 13.19 8.28
CA VAL A 228 -2.04 12.49 9.21
C VAL A 228 -2.62 12.43 10.63
N ARG A 229 -3.14 13.55 11.15
CA ARG A 229 -3.75 13.60 12.49
C ARG A 229 -4.98 12.71 12.63
N THR A 230 -5.87 12.74 11.65
CA THR A 230 -7.06 11.90 11.63
C THR A 230 -6.70 10.43 11.54
N SER A 231 -5.81 10.07 10.62
CA SER A 231 -5.32 8.69 10.46
C SER A 231 -4.63 8.17 11.72
N ARG A 232 -3.85 9.01 12.42
CA ARG A 232 -3.21 8.63 13.68
C ARG A 232 -4.26 8.29 14.76
N ARG A 233 -5.27 9.14 14.94
CA ARG A 233 -6.35 8.91 15.90
C ARG A 233 -7.09 7.62 15.61
N HIS A 234 -7.50 7.41 14.36
CA HIS A 234 -8.23 6.20 13.97
C HIS A 234 -7.36 4.94 14.06
N MET A 235 -6.06 5.03 13.75
CA MET A 235 -5.15 3.89 13.92
C MET A 235 -5.04 3.47 15.39
N HIS A 236 -5.09 4.40 16.36
CA HIS A 236 -5.19 4.03 17.77
C HIS A 236 -6.43 3.18 18.03
N SER A 237 -7.61 3.58 17.53
CA SER A 237 -8.85 2.82 17.70
C SER A 237 -8.79 1.43 17.06
N HIS A 238 -8.24 1.32 15.85
CA HIS A 238 -8.05 0.01 15.19
C HIS A 238 -7.12 -0.92 15.97
N LEU A 239 -6.05 -0.40 16.53
CA LEU A 239 -5.13 -1.20 17.33
C LEU A 239 -5.66 -1.53 18.72
N ASP A 240 -6.52 -0.67 19.29
CA ASP A 240 -7.27 -1.01 20.52
C ASP A 240 -8.24 -2.17 20.25
N ALA A 241 -8.97 -2.14 19.12
CA ALA A 241 -9.85 -3.24 18.71
C ALA A 241 -9.07 -4.54 18.44
N LEU A 242 -7.87 -4.44 17.84
CA LEU A 242 -7.00 -5.61 17.64
C LEU A 242 -6.51 -6.18 18.97
N GLU A 243 -6.15 -5.34 19.95
CA GLU A 243 -5.76 -5.77 21.29
C GLU A 243 -6.91 -6.52 21.98
N GLU A 244 -8.12 -5.97 21.92
CA GLU A 244 -9.33 -6.60 22.47
C GLU A 244 -9.63 -7.95 21.79
N GLN A 245 -9.47 -8.01 20.45
CA GLN A 245 -9.70 -9.25 19.69
C GLN A 245 -8.67 -10.33 20.03
N LEU A 246 -7.40 -10.00 20.14
CA LEU A 246 -6.34 -10.94 20.52
C LEU A 246 -6.56 -11.48 21.94
N ALA A 247 -7.02 -10.63 22.87
CA ALA A 247 -7.39 -11.06 24.22
C ALA A 247 -8.61 -11.98 24.22
N LYS A 248 -9.63 -11.67 23.39
CA LYS A 248 -10.86 -12.46 23.26
C LYS A 248 -10.61 -13.82 22.61
N SER A 249 -9.77 -13.88 21.58
CA SER A 249 -9.49 -15.13 20.85
C SER A 249 -8.70 -16.13 21.68
N GLY A 250 -7.93 -15.67 22.65
CA GLY A 250 -7.17 -16.50 23.60
C GLY A 250 -5.99 -17.25 23.00
N GLY A 251 -5.77 -17.12 21.68
CA GLY A 251 -4.67 -17.77 20.95
C GLY A 251 -3.59 -16.79 20.48
N PRO A 252 -2.62 -17.30 19.73
CA PRO A 252 -1.52 -16.47 19.19
C PRO A 252 -1.93 -15.56 18.03
N TRP A 253 -3.09 -15.81 17.39
CA TRP A 253 -3.53 -15.16 16.17
C TRP A 253 -4.87 -14.44 16.36
N ILE A 254 -5.28 -13.65 15.39
CA ILE A 254 -6.51 -12.83 15.45
C ILE A 254 -7.74 -13.70 15.75
N LEU A 255 -7.80 -14.93 15.22
CA LEU A 255 -8.91 -15.85 15.38
C LEU A 255 -8.60 -17.08 16.26
N GLY A 256 -7.59 -17.00 17.10
CA GLY A 256 -7.21 -18.06 18.04
C GLY A 256 -5.96 -18.82 17.62
N GLU A 257 -6.06 -20.16 17.51
CA GLU A 257 -4.89 -21.03 17.28
C GLU A 257 -4.43 -21.04 15.81
N GLN A 258 -5.33 -20.79 14.87
CA GLN A 258 -5.06 -20.85 13.43
C GLN A 258 -4.65 -19.49 12.89
N LEU A 259 -3.50 -19.43 12.20
CA LEU A 259 -3.14 -18.26 11.37
C LEU A 259 -4.03 -18.26 10.13
N THR A 260 -4.60 -17.09 9.83
CA THR A 260 -5.57 -16.93 8.74
C THR A 260 -5.19 -15.78 7.81
N LEU A 261 -6.00 -15.55 6.76
CA LEU A 261 -5.85 -14.38 5.87
C LEU A 261 -5.99 -13.03 6.60
N ALA A 262 -6.65 -13.01 7.76
CA ALA A 262 -6.69 -11.83 8.63
C ALA A 262 -5.28 -11.46 9.12
N ASP A 263 -4.51 -12.45 9.60
CA ASP A 263 -3.13 -12.24 10.08
C ASP A 263 -2.18 -11.83 8.97
N VAL A 264 -2.31 -12.45 7.79
CA VAL A 264 -1.59 -12.06 6.56
C VAL A 264 -1.85 -10.59 6.23
N SER A 265 -3.10 -10.14 6.34
CA SER A 265 -3.50 -8.78 6.02
C SER A 265 -3.03 -7.76 7.07
N TRP A 266 -3.05 -8.10 8.34
CA TRP A 266 -2.60 -7.23 9.42
C TRP A 266 -1.08 -7.16 9.55
N MET A 267 -0.35 -8.21 9.16
CA MET A 267 1.11 -8.19 9.11
C MET A 267 1.63 -7.00 8.29
N VAL A 268 1.03 -6.71 7.16
CA VAL A 268 1.48 -5.61 6.30
C VAL A 268 1.09 -4.22 6.81
N ILE A 269 0.02 -4.12 7.60
CA ILE A 269 -0.35 -2.88 8.30
C ILE A 269 0.70 -2.55 9.36
N LEU A 270 1.06 -3.53 10.21
CA LEU A 270 2.05 -3.36 11.27
C LEU A 270 3.45 -3.08 10.70
N GLU A 271 3.86 -3.76 9.62
CA GLU A 271 5.10 -3.43 8.91
C GLU A 271 5.11 -1.98 8.39
N ARG A 272 3.98 -1.51 7.85
CA ARG A 272 3.91 -0.13 7.37
C ARG A 272 4.14 0.89 8.48
N LEU A 273 3.72 0.61 9.72
CA LEU A 273 4.00 1.49 10.86
C LEU A 273 5.50 1.60 11.15
N LEU A 274 6.27 0.52 10.94
CA LEU A 274 7.75 0.57 11.04
C LEU A 274 8.35 1.42 9.92
N GLU A 275 7.93 1.21 8.68
CA GLU A 275 8.42 1.99 7.53
C GLU A 275 8.15 3.48 7.68
N GLN A 276 7.05 3.85 8.31
CA GLN A 276 6.67 5.25 8.59
C GLN A 276 7.41 5.85 9.80
N ASP A 277 8.29 5.09 10.46
CA ASP A 277 8.90 5.47 11.74
C ASP A 277 7.86 5.91 12.77
N ALA A 278 6.74 5.17 12.83
CA ALA A 278 5.57 5.49 13.66
C ALA A 278 5.18 4.37 14.64
N ALA A 279 5.80 3.18 14.56
CA ALA A 279 5.44 2.04 15.41
C ALA A 279 5.52 2.35 16.91
N HIS A 280 6.49 3.16 17.33
CA HIS A 280 6.66 3.59 18.72
C HIS A 280 5.47 4.40 19.27
N LEU A 281 4.69 5.07 18.39
CA LEU A 281 3.50 5.82 18.78
C LEU A 281 2.36 4.90 19.20
N PHE A 282 2.34 3.70 18.68
CA PHE A 282 1.23 2.77 18.80
C PHE A 282 1.53 1.57 19.69
N LEU A 283 2.77 1.07 19.66
CA LEU A 283 3.22 -0.14 20.36
C LEU A 283 4.22 0.14 21.50
N GLY A 284 4.56 1.43 21.72
CA GLY A 284 5.43 1.84 22.80
C GLY A 284 4.71 1.87 24.16
N ASP A 285 5.50 1.92 25.25
CA ASP A 285 5.06 2.16 26.63
C ASP A 285 4.02 1.13 27.13
N ASP A 286 4.14 -0.13 26.75
CA ASP A 286 3.25 -1.24 27.13
C ASP A 286 1.75 -0.97 26.92
N ARG A 287 1.44 -0.11 25.96
CA ARG A 287 0.04 0.27 25.68
C ARG A 287 -0.79 -0.88 25.15
N ARG A 288 -0.18 -1.74 24.34
CA ARG A 288 -0.83 -2.88 23.67
C ARG A 288 0.09 -4.08 23.72
N PRO A 289 0.24 -4.72 24.88
CA PRO A 289 1.16 -5.84 25.02
C PRO A 289 0.77 -7.04 24.14
N GLY A 290 -0.53 -7.27 23.93
CA GLY A 290 -1.04 -8.32 23.05
C GLY A 290 -0.65 -8.07 21.59
N VAL A 291 -0.91 -6.86 21.06
CA VAL A 291 -0.50 -6.49 19.69
C VAL A 291 1.02 -6.51 19.55
N THR A 292 1.77 -6.07 20.55
CA THR A 292 3.23 -6.09 20.52
C THR A 292 3.76 -7.52 20.44
N ALA A 293 3.26 -8.43 21.27
CA ALA A 293 3.63 -9.84 21.24
C ALA A 293 3.18 -10.52 19.93
N TYR A 294 1.99 -10.20 19.45
CA TYR A 294 1.47 -10.66 18.15
C TYR A 294 2.39 -10.21 17.00
N TRP A 295 2.79 -8.93 16.98
CA TRP A 295 3.69 -8.40 15.98
C TRP A 295 5.06 -9.11 15.98
N GLN A 296 5.62 -9.38 17.16
CA GLN A 296 6.87 -10.15 17.28
C GLN A 296 6.73 -11.56 16.72
N ARG A 297 5.60 -12.24 16.95
CA ARG A 297 5.32 -13.57 16.37
C ARG A 297 5.23 -13.51 14.84
N LEU A 298 4.55 -12.51 14.29
CA LEU A 298 4.46 -12.31 12.84
C LEU A 298 5.85 -12.07 12.21
N GLN A 299 6.70 -11.25 12.84
CA GLN A 299 8.05 -10.99 12.35
C GLN A 299 8.97 -12.23 12.39
N ALA A 300 8.71 -13.17 13.28
CA ALA A 300 9.46 -14.41 13.40
C ALA A 300 9.10 -15.45 12.31
N ARG A 301 8.03 -15.23 11.54
CA ARG A 301 7.60 -16.17 10.49
C ARG A 301 8.51 -16.12 9.26
N PRO A 302 8.76 -17.28 8.61
CA PRO A 302 9.45 -17.30 7.31
C PRO A 302 8.79 -16.40 6.26
N SER A 303 7.46 -16.36 6.21
CA SER A 303 6.68 -15.54 5.29
C SER A 303 6.93 -14.03 5.43
N TYR A 304 7.21 -13.54 6.65
CA TYR A 304 7.65 -12.16 6.84
C TYR A 304 9.02 -11.90 6.19
N ARG A 305 9.97 -12.82 6.38
CA ARG A 305 11.28 -12.73 5.75
C ARG A 305 11.16 -12.72 4.23
N ASP A 306 10.42 -13.69 3.69
CA ASP A 306 10.37 -13.98 2.25
C ASP A 306 9.40 -13.04 1.52
N GLY A 307 8.24 -12.72 2.11
CA GLY A 307 7.22 -11.83 1.51
C GLY A 307 7.47 -10.33 1.70
N ILE A 308 8.21 -9.94 2.76
CA ILE A 308 8.42 -8.53 3.13
C ILE A 308 9.90 -8.15 3.17
N ALA A 309 10.70 -8.78 4.06
CA ALA A 309 12.05 -8.32 4.33
C ALA A 309 12.98 -8.45 3.11
N ALA A 310 12.86 -9.54 2.34
CA ALA A 310 13.61 -9.78 1.12
C ALA A 310 13.29 -8.78 -0.01
N HIS A 311 12.15 -8.08 0.08
CA HIS A 311 11.66 -7.14 -0.94
C HIS A 311 11.79 -5.66 -0.54
N ARG A 312 12.56 -5.32 0.48
CA ARG A 312 12.71 -3.92 0.92
C ARG A 312 13.39 -3.08 -0.15
N HIS A 313 12.67 -2.07 -0.64
CA HIS A 313 13.20 -1.16 -1.66
C HIS A 313 14.06 -0.05 -1.04
N GLN A 314 15.18 0.28 -1.68
CA GLN A 314 16.14 1.27 -1.18
C GLN A 314 15.54 2.67 -1.00
N SER A 315 14.57 3.06 -1.83
CA SER A 315 13.88 4.35 -1.69
C SER A 315 13.09 4.43 -0.38
N VAL A 316 12.49 3.31 0.05
CA VAL A 316 11.74 3.22 1.31
C VAL A 316 12.71 3.31 2.49
N VAL A 317 13.80 2.53 2.47
CA VAL A 317 14.82 2.54 3.53
C VAL A 317 15.38 3.95 3.72
N ARG A 318 15.85 4.58 2.63
CA ARG A 318 16.35 5.96 2.67
C ARG A 318 15.29 6.97 3.09
N GLY A 319 14.04 6.79 2.66
CA GLY A 319 12.92 7.64 3.05
C GLY A 319 12.65 7.57 4.55
N THR A 320 12.62 6.37 5.12
CA THR A 320 12.45 6.14 6.57
C THR A 320 13.59 6.76 7.37
N GLU A 321 14.84 6.58 6.95
CA GLU A 321 16.02 7.19 7.59
C GLU A 321 15.96 8.71 7.56
N ARG A 322 15.60 9.32 6.42
CA ARG A 322 15.43 10.78 6.29
C ARG A 322 14.30 11.31 7.17
N LEU A 323 13.18 10.60 7.22
CA LEU A 323 12.05 10.98 8.08
C LEU A 323 12.47 10.95 9.55
N ARG A 324 13.14 9.88 9.98
CA ARG A 324 13.68 9.74 11.34
C ARG A 324 14.67 10.85 11.68
N ALA A 325 15.63 11.11 10.80
CA ALA A 325 16.62 12.17 10.98
C ALA A 325 15.96 13.57 11.02
N ALA A 326 14.95 13.82 10.20
CA ALA A 326 14.22 15.10 10.22
C ALA A 326 13.48 15.30 11.56
N LYS A 327 12.80 14.26 12.07
CA LYS A 327 12.13 14.30 13.39
C LYS A 327 13.12 14.46 14.54
N ALA A 328 14.28 13.81 14.47
CA ALA A 328 15.33 13.92 15.50
C ALA A 328 15.95 15.31 15.55
N SER A 329 16.14 15.96 14.39
CA SER A 329 16.76 17.27 14.29
C SER A 329 15.80 18.45 14.52
N ASP A 330 14.49 18.23 14.47
CA ASP A 330 13.46 19.26 14.61
C ASP A 330 12.33 18.79 15.54
N PRO A 331 12.38 19.16 16.85
CA PRO A 331 11.34 18.82 17.80
C PRO A 331 9.95 19.41 17.46
N ALA A 332 9.89 20.52 16.72
CA ALA A 332 8.61 21.09 16.29
C ALA A 332 7.98 20.24 15.20
N LEU A 333 8.76 19.80 14.21
CA LEU A 333 8.31 18.86 13.20
C LEU A 333 7.86 17.55 13.85
N ARG A 334 8.63 17.01 14.79
CA ARG A 334 8.26 15.80 15.51
C ARG A 334 6.90 15.95 16.19
N ARG A 335 6.69 17.01 16.99
CA ARG A 335 5.39 17.28 17.62
C ARG A 335 4.25 17.44 16.62
N LEU A 336 4.53 18.05 15.47
CA LEU A 336 3.54 18.24 14.42
C LEU A 336 3.04 16.90 13.83
N LEU A 337 3.96 15.96 13.62
CA LEU A 337 3.67 14.64 13.04
C LEU A 337 3.16 13.63 14.07
N GLU A 338 3.73 13.64 15.27
CA GLU A 338 3.47 12.64 16.31
C GLU A 338 2.46 13.10 17.36
N GLY A 339 2.20 14.42 17.48
CA GLY A 339 1.37 15.01 18.53
C GLY A 339 2.20 15.35 19.78
N SER A 340 1.63 16.14 20.66
CA SER A 340 2.17 16.34 22.02
C SER A 340 1.76 15.15 22.88
N GLY A 341 2.68 14.55 23.63
CA GLY A 341 2.46 13.32 24.41
C GLY A 341 1.29 13.37 25.39
N GLU A 342 0.81 14.57 25.75
CA GLU A 342 -0.38 14.75 26.61
C GLU A 342 -1.71 14.69 25.85
N ALA A 343 -1.74 14.99 24.54
CA ALA A 343 -2.95 14.97 23.73
C ALA A 343 -3.46 13.53 23.43
N THR A 344 -2.60 12.53 23.53
CA THR A 344 -2.93 11.13 23.24
C THR A 344 -3.98 10.54 24.23
N ARG A 345 -4.19 11.15 25.38
CA ARG A 345 -5.18 10.72 26.37
C ARG A 345 -6.57 11.36 26.14
N ALA A 346 -6.61 12.54 25.51
CA ALA A 346 -7.83 13.30 25.23
C ALA A 346 -8.42 13.08 23.82
N GLU A 347 -7.64 12.49 22.91
CA GLU A 347 -8.04 12.24 21.51
C GLU A 347 -8.86 10.93 21.33
N ARG A 348 -9.20 10.24 22.40
CA ARG A 348 -10.12 9.09 22.31
C ARG A 348 -11.49 9.59 21.88
N VAL A 349 -11.98 9.11 20.75
CA VAL A 349 -13.36 9.34 20.32
C VAL A 349 -14.27 8.79 21.44
N PRO A 350 -15.21 9.56 22.00
CA PRO A 350 -16.21 8.99 22.88
C PRO A 350 -17.00 7.95 22.09
N ARG A 351 -17.24 6.80 22.71
CA ARG A 351 -18.06 5.71 22.17
C ARG A 351 -19.49 6.18 21.89
#